data_a81ecba17055e01c62f12abb85a4ac5e
#
_entry.id   a81ecba17055e01c62f12abb85a4ac5e
#
_cell.length_a   1.000
_cell.length_b   1.000
_cell.length_c   1.000
_cell.angle_alpha   90.00
_cell.angle_beta   90.00
_cell.angle_gamma   90.00
#
_symmetry.space_group_name_H-M   'P 1'
#
loop_
_entity.id
_entity.type
_entity.pdbx_description
1 polymer ?
#
loop_
_entity_poly.entity_id
_entity_poly.type
_entity_poly.pdbx_seq_one_letter_code
_entity_poly.pdbx_strand_id
1 'polypeptide(L)'
;MGLPSINIEFYKKAVSFVARSSRGVVLLLLKDSTKTTVINAYTEIEDVVKEDWTADNFRIIDLCFMGHPNKVIVVRAVTKEMGINVDECKQLIENLKFDWFAAPCLSKEEGALFASYFDSQKKKKYKKGKAVLVDQAADSPAVVNFATTNISIVYKGEVITIKPEDYTARIAGLLAGVNIRESSTYKVLKEIVDIKQSKNPDEDIEAGKLIIIFDGEKFKIARGVTSLVT
;
A
#
# COMPACT_ATOMS: atom_id res chain seq x y z
N MET A 1 -29.72 16.66 36.63
CA MET A 1 -28.42 15.98 36.69
C MET A 1 -28.15 15.42 35.32
N GLY A 2 -27.27 16.08 34.55
CA GLY A 2 -26.90 15.62 33.20
C GLY A 2 -25.80 14.55 33.27
N LEU A 3 -26.01 13.44 32.59
CA LEU A 3 -25.02 12.36 32.50
C LEU A 3 -23.81 12.82 31.68
N PRO A 4 -22.59 12.36 31.97
CA PRO A 4 -21.35 12.83 31.36
C PRO A 4 -21.16 12.23 29.99
N SER A 5 -21.79 12.79 28.95
CA SER A 5 -21.57 12.45 27.56
C SER A 5 -20.17 12.85 27.05
N ILE A 6 -19.55 13.84 27.70
CA ILE A 6 -18.24 14.39 27.35
C ILE A 6 -17.10 13.38 27.57
N ASN A 7 -17.16 12.54 28.60
CA ASN A 7 -16.12 11.55 28.93
C ASN A 7 -16.03 10.42 27.89
N ILE A 8 -17.14 10.07 27.22
CA ILE A 8 -17.17 8.98 26.23
C ILE A 8 -16.50 9.41 24.93
N GLU A 9 -16.69 10.65 24.51
CA GLU A 9 -16.02 11.17 23.29
C GLU A 9 -14.52 11.37 23.49
N PHE A 10 -14.09 11.84 24.66
CA PHE A 10 -12.66 11.97 24.97
C PHE A 10 -11.95 10.61 24.99
N TYR A 11 -12.56 9.59 25.56
CA TYR A 11 -12.02 8.25 25.61
C TYR A 11 -11.90 7.62 24.21
N LYS A 12 -12.92 7.77 23.37
CA LYS A 12 -12.88 7.29 21.98
C LYS A 12 -11.79 7.98 21.15
N LYS A 13 -11.64 9.30 21.28
CA LYS A 13 -10.57 10.05 20.60
C LYS A 13 -9.18 9.67 21.10
N ALA A 14 -9.00 9.50 22.41
CA ALA A 14 -7.73 9.09 22.99
C ALA A 14 -7.33 7.68 22.55
N VAL A 15 -8.25 6.72 22.57
CA VAL A 15 -8.00 5.35 22.09
C VAL A 15 -7.69 5.32 20.59
N SER A 16 -8.42 6.11 19.78
CA SER A 16 -8.13 6.20 18.35
C SER A 16 -6.78 6.85 18.08
N PHE A 17 -6.38 7.87 18.84
CA PHE A 17 -5.09 8.52 18.72
C PHE A 17 -3.93 7.57 19.07
N VAL A 18 -4.04 6.86 20.20
CA VAL A 18 -3.03 5.86 20.62
C VAL A 18 -2.94 4.71 19.62
N ALA A 19 -4.08 4.22 19.14
CA ALA A 19 -4.09 3.17 18.11
C ALA A 19 -3.47 3.64 16.79
N ARG A 20 -3.71 4.90 16.38
CA ARG A 20 -3.11 5.50 15.19
C ARG A 20 -1.60 5.72 15.32
N SER A 21 -1.11 6.15 16.48
CA SER A 21 0.33 6.36 16.70
C SER A 21 1.17 5.09 16.62
N SER A 22 0.53 3.92 16.70
CA SER A 22 1.17 2.60 16.60
C SER A 22 1.19 2.01 15.18
N ARG A 23 0.64 2.70 14.18
CA ARG A 23 0.54 2.24 12.79
C ARG A 23 1.54 2.97 11.89
N GLY A 24 1.94 2.33 10.78
CA GLY A 24 2.90 2.89 9.85
C GLY A 24 2.32 3.95 8.90
N VAL A 25 3.20 4.66 8.26
CA VAL A 25 2.89 5.69 7.25
C VAL A 25 3.07 5.11 5.86
N VAL A 26 2.06 5.26 5.00
CA VAL A 26 2.13 4.86 3.59
C VAL A 26 2.39 6.08 2.73
N LEU A 27 3.28 5.96 1.75
CA LEU A 27 3.44 6.90 0.65
C LEU A 27 2.90 6.27 -0.63
N LEU A 28 1.92 6.92 -1.24
CA LEU A 28 1.38 6.56 -2.55
C LEU A 28 1.91 7.54 -3.61
N LEU A 29 2.48 7.01 -4.69
CA LEU A 29 2.83 7.77 -5.87
C LEU A 29 1.77 7.51 -6.95
N LEU A 30 1.01 8.53 -7.31
CA LEU A 30 -0.11 8.44 -8.25
C LEU A 30 0.06 9.40 -9.43
N LYS A 31 -0.26 8.94 -10.63
CA LYS A 31 -0.34 9.81 -11.80
C LYS A 31 -1.71 10.49 -11.82
N ASP A 32 -1.74 11.78 -11.54
CA ASP A 32 -2.97 12.57 -11.46
C ASP A 32 -2.70 14.02 -11.90
N SER A 33 -3.63 14.58 -12.64
CA SER A 33 -3.54 15.95 -13.17
C SER A 33 -4.70 16.85 -12.76
N THR A 34 -5.56 16.41 -11.83
CA THR A 34 -6.75 17.17 -11.41
C THR A 34 -6.39 18.43 -10.64
N LYS A 35 -5.26 18.42 -9.92
CA LYS A 35 -4.75 19.56 -9.14
C LYS A 35 -3.25 19.72 -9.31
N THR A 36 -2.78 20.93 -9.03
CA THR A 36 -1.36 21.30 -9.08
C THR A 36 -0.61 21.00 -7.78
N THR A 37 -1.32 20.76 -6.68
CA THR A 37 -0.68 20.38 -5.39
C THR A 37 0.00 19.04 -5.51
N VAL A 38 1.33 19.03 -5.32
CA VAL A 38 2.14 17.84 -5.56
C VAL A 38 2.04 16.83 -4.42
N ILE A 39 2.00 17.26 -3.16
CA ILE A 39 2.03 16.42 -1.97
C ILE A 39 0.81 16.71 -1.10
N ASN A 40 0.06 15.67 -0.78
CA ASN A 40 -1.06 15.72 0.15
C ASN A 40 -0.85 14.67 1.24
N ALA A 41 -1.40 14.91 2.42
CA ALA A 41 -1.27 14.00 3.54
C ALA A 41 -2.61 13.90 4.27
N TYR A 42 -3.08 12.66 4.45
CA TYR A 42 -4.38 12.34 5.01
C TYR A 42 -4.24 11.37 6.18
N THR A 43 -5.07 11.51 7.18
CA THR A 43 -5.15 10.62 8.34
C THR A 43 -6.36 9.70 8.28
N GLU A 44 -7.39 10.12 7.58
CA GLU A 44 -8.64 9.37 7.36
C GLU A 44 -9.07 9.53 5.91
N ILE A 45 -9.90 8.61 5.42
CA ILE A 45 -10.42 8.71 4.04
C ILE A 45 -11.39 9.89 3.89
N GLU A 46 -12.04 10.29 4.97
CA GLU A 46 -12.97 11.42 5.03
C GLU A 46 -12.25 12.77 4.80
N ASP A 47 -10.93 12.83 5.06
CA ASP A 47 -10.11 14.02 4.79
C ASP A 47 -9.82 14.20 3.29
N VAL A 48 -10.09 13.17 2.47
CA VAL A 48 -9.79 13.17 1.04
C VAL A 48 -10.94 13.78 0.26
N VAL A 49 -10.71 14.95 -0.32
CA VAL A 49 -11.68 15.59 -1.22
C VAL A 49 -11.70 14.83 -2.55
N LYS A 50 -12.84 14.23 -2.90
CA LYS A 50 -12.97 13.36 -4.09
C LYS A 50 -12.67 14.09 -5.40
N GLU A 51 -13.07 15.35 -5.48
CA GLU A 51 -12.91 16.22 -6.65
C GLU A 51 -11.44 16.57 -6.93
N ASP A 52 -10.56 16.33 -5.96
CA ASP A 52 -9.12 16.56 -6.09
C ASP A 52 -8.39 15.40 -6.77
N TRP A 53 -9.10 14.28 -7.02
CA TRP A 53 -8.54 13.06 -7.59
C TRP A 53 -9.43 12.51 -8.71
N THR A 54 -8.83 11.81 -9.66
CA THR A 54 -9.60 10.97 -10.58
C THR A 54 -10.32 9.88 -9.78
N ALA A 55 -11.45 9.37 -10.30
CA ALA A 55 -12.22 8.32 -9.62
C ALA A 55 -11.38 7.06 -9.31
N ASP A 56 -10.47 6.70 -10.23
CA ASP A 56 -9.56 5.58 -10.04
C ASP A 56 -8.53 5.84 -8.94
N ASN A 57 -7.92 7.03 -8.93
CA ASN A 57 -6.96 7.40 -7.89
C ASN A 57 -7.63 7.55 -6.51
N PHE A 58 -8.85 8.11 -6.45
CA PHE A 58 -9.62 8.13 -5.21
C PHE A 58 -9.87 6.70 -4.68
N ARG A 59 -10.26 5.76 -5.56
CA ARG A 59 -10.43 4.35 -5.21
C ARG A 59 -9.14 3.73 -4.67
N ILE A 60 -7.99 4.01 -5.28
CA ILE A 60 -6.68 3.52 -4.83
C ILE A 60 -6.35 4.05 -3.43
N ILE A 61 -6.61 5.33 -3.16
CA ILE A 61 -6.44 5.93 -1.83
C ILE A 61 -7.37 5.26 -0.81
N ASP A 62 -8.64 5.04 -1.16
CA ASP A 62 -9.62 4.38 -0.32
C ASP A 62 -9.20 2.94 0.01
N LEU A 63 -8.74 2.17 -0.99
CA LEU A 63 -8.19 0.83 -0.79
C LEU A 63 -7.00 0.83 0.17
N CYS A 64 -6.13 1.84 0.12
CA CYS A 64 -5.04 1.96 1.07
C CYS A 64 -5.55 2.14 2.50
N PHE A 65 -6.55 3.01 2.70
CA PHE A 65 -7.16 3.24 4.02
C PHE A 65 -7.91 2.03 4.57
N MET A 66 -8.41 1.11 3.74
CA MET A 66 -8.96 -0.16 4.20
C MET A 66 -7.94 -1.00 5.00
N GLY A 67 -6.65 -0.76 4.85
CA GLY A 67 -5.58 -1.35 5.65
C GLY A 67 -5.39 -0.70 7.03
N HIS A 68 -6.06 0.40 7.29
CA HIS A 68 -5.96 1.20 8.51
C HIS A 68 -4.54 1.72 8.83
N PRO A 69 -3.82 2.32 7.86
CA PRO A 69 -2.55 2.98 8.15
C PRO A 69 -2.77 4.18 9.10
N ASN A 70 -1.72 4.63 9.77
CA ASN A 70 -1.76 5.83 10.59
C ASN A 70 -1.91 7.11 9.74
N LYS A 71 -1.24 7.12 8.58
CA LYS A 71 -1.21 8.26 7.67
C LYS A 71 -0.93 7.79 6.25
N VAL A 72 -1.57 8.42 5.29
CA VAL A 72 -1.29 8.24 3.87
C VAL A 72 -0.77 9.56 3.31
N ILE A 73 0.44 9.53 2.76
CA ILE A 73 1.02 10.65 2.01
C ILE A 73 0.84 10.32 0.54
N VAL A 74 0.13 11.14 -0.19
CA VAL A 74 -0.09 10.97 -1.63
C VAL A 74 0.73 11.99 -2.38
N VAL A 75 1.59 11.51 -3.26
CA VAL A 75 2.44 12.33 -4.12
C VAL A 75 1.97 12.20 -5.56
N ARG A 76 1.70 13.33 -6.21
CA ARG A 76 1.45 13.35 -7.66
C ARG A 76 2.77 13.16 -8.39
N ALA A 77 2.81 12.13 -9.21
CA ALA A 77 3.99 11.80 -10.00
C ALA A 77 4.29 12.89 -11.03
N VAL A 78 5.53 13.28 -11.13
CA VAL A 78 5.99 14.13 -12.24
C VAL A 78 5.96 13.31 -13.50
N THR A 79 5.21 13.78 -14.49
CA THR A 79 5.02 13.11 -15.78
C THR A 79 5.98 13.64 -16.83
N LYS A 80 6.31 12.80 -17.79
CA LYS A 80 7.00 13.16 -19.05
C LYS A 80 6.16 12.66 -20.22
N GLU A 81 6.59 12.86 -21.47
CA GLU A 81 5.82 12.45 -22.66
C GLU A 81 5.35 11.00 -22.60
N MET A 82 6.21 10.10 -22.13
CA MET A 82 5.85 8.69 -21.90
C MET A 82 6.20 8.29 -20.46
N GLY A 83 5.17 7.96 -19.63
CA GLY A 83 5.34 7.50 -18.27
C GLY A 83 5.57 8.61 -17.24
N ILE A 84 6.43 8.34 -16.25
CA ILE A 84 6.78 9.28 -15.18
C ILE A 84 8.26 9.68 -15.27
N ASN A 85 8.59 10.84 -14.71
CA ASN A 85 9.99 11.22 -14.47
C ASN A 85 10.47 10.59 -13.16
N VAL A 86 11.06 9.41 -13.26
CA VAL A 86 11.47 8.59 -12.11
C VAL A 86 12.45 9.35 -11.19
N ASP A 87 13.39 10.10 -11.76
CA ASP A 87 14.43 10.76 -10.96
C ASP A 87 13.86 11.96 -10.19
N GLU A 88 12.99 12.75 -10.79
CA GLU A 88 12.29 13.81 -10.08
C GLU A 88 11.34 13.25 -9.02
N CYS A 89 10.62 12.15 -9.31
CA CYS A 89 9.78 11.49 -8.32
C CYS A 89 10.61 10.98 -7.13
N LYS A 90 11.81 10.41 -7.36
CA LYS A 90 12.73 10.00 -6.29
C LYS A 90 13.18 11.19 -5.44
N GLN A 91 13.48 12.32 -6.05
CA GLN A 91 13.84 13.56 -5.32
C GLN A 91 12.69 14.05 -4.44
N LEU A 92 11.45 14.06 -4.95
CA LEU A 92 10.27 14.45 -4.18
C LEU A 92 10.06 13.57 -2.94
N ILE A 93 10.26 12.26 -3.06
CA ILE A 93 10.02 11.33 -1.95
C ILE A 93 11.21 11.19 -1.00
N GLU A 94 12.41 11.61 -1.40
CA GLU A 94 13.64 11.39 -0.63
C GLU A 94 13.59 11.99 0.78
N ASN A 95 12.95 13.14 0.93
CA ASN A 95 12.85 13.86 2.21
C ASN A 95 11.59 13.52 3.01
N LEU A 96 10.68 12.69 2.45
CA LEU A 96 9.47 12.28 3.13
C LEU A 96 9.75 11.10 4.06
N LYS A 97 9.11 11.11 5.23
CA LYS A 97 9.18 10.01 6.20
C LYS A 97 7.97 9.10 6.01
N PHE A 98 8.23 7.87 5.64
CA PHE A 98 7.21 6.82 5.47
C PHE A 98 7.81 5.44 5.78
N ASP A 99 6.95 4.46 6.02
CA ASP A 99 7.32 3.07 6.28
C ASP A 99 7.07 2.20 5.05
N TRP A 100 6.01 2.48 4.30
CA TRP A 100 5.61 1.73 3.12
C TRP A 100 5.38 2.63 1.91
N PHE A 101 5.78 2.16 0.76
CA PHE A 101 5.62 2.83 -0.53
C PHE A 101 4.83 1.95 -1.47
N ALA A 102 3.88 2.51 -2.21
CA ALA A 102 3.25 1.88 -3.36
C ALA A 102 3.08 2.90 -4.48
N ALA A 103 3.22 2.43 -5.71
CA ALA A 103 3.13 3.29 -6.88
C ALA A 103 2.39 2.57 -8.01
N PRO A 104 1.06 2.58 -7.99
CA PRO A 104 0.22 1.95 -9.01
C PRO A 104 0.43 2.43 -10.43
N CYS A 105 0.96 3.63 -10.60
CA CYS A 105 1.18 4.26 -11.90
C CYS A 105 2.45 3.81 -12.63
N LEU A 106 3.27 2.94 -12.04
CA LEU A 106 4.55 2.54 -12.62
C LEU A 106 4.37 1.48 -13.72
N SER A 107 5.13 1.62 -14.80
CA SER A 107 5.41 0.51 -15.71
C SER A 107 6.34 -0.52 -15.03
N LYS A 108 6.51 -1.68 -15.65
CA LYS A 108 7.41 -2.73 -15.12
C LYS A 108 8.85 -2.22 -15.02
N GLU A 109 9.32 -1.49 -16.03
CA GLU A 109 10.66 -0.91 -16.10
C GLU A 109 10.85 0.19 -15.02
N GLU A 110 9.87 1.06 -14.86
CA GLU A 110 9.88 2.09 -13.82
C GLU A 110 9.85 1.45 -12.43
N GLY A 111 9.10 0.36 -12.25
CA GLY A 111 9.09 -0.45 -11.04
C GLY A 111 10.46 -0.99 -10.67
N ALA A 112 11.22 -1.50 -11.65
CA ALA A 112 12.59 -1.99 -11.44
C ALA A 112 13.55 -0.87 -10.99
N LEU A 113 13.39 0.35 -11.53
CA LEU A 113 14.17 1.52 -11.10
C LEU A 113 13.86 1.93 -9.65
N PHE A 114 12.61 1.83 -9.22
CA PHE A 114 12.23 2.06 -7.83
C PHE A 114 12.70 0.93 -6.91
N ALA A 115 12.61 -0.33 -7.34
CA ALA A 115 13.13 -1.47 -6.58
C ALA A 115 14.63 -1.29 -6.29
N SER A 116 15.42 -0.94 -7.29
CA SER A 116 16.85 -0.65 -7.15
C SER A 116 17.11 0.56 -6.24
N TYR A 117 16.27 1.59 -6.32
CA TYR A 117 16.35 2.76 -5.44
C TYR A 117 16.14 2.36 -3.97
N PHE A 118 15.08 1.61 -3.65
CA PHE A 118 14.80 1.19 -2.27
C PHE A 118 15.88 0.26 -1.71
N ASP A 119 16.39 -0.67 -2.52
CA ASP A 119 17.51 -1.52 -2.14
C ASP A 119 18.75 -0.69 -1.80
N SER A 120 19.09 0.29 -2.65
CA SER A 120 20.22 1.19 -2.42
C SER A 120 20.05 2.07 -1.17
N GLN A 121 18.86 2.58 -0.91
CA GLN A 121 18.54 3.35 0.29
C GLN A 121 18.69 2.50 1.56
N LYS A 122 18.28 1.25 1.51
CA LYS A 122 18.44 0.30 2.60
C LYS A 122 19.93 0.02 2.89
N LYS A 123 20.71 -0.24 1.84
CA LYS A 123 22.14 -0.58 1.97
C LYS A 123 23.02 0.61 2.35
N LYS A 124 22.79 1.79 1.73
CA LYS A 124 23.68 2.95 1.86
C LYS A 124 23.25 3.93 2.96
N LYS A 125 21.97 4.13 3.15
CA LYS A 125 21.44 5.17 4.05
C LYS A 125 20.68 4.62 5.25
N TYR A 126 20.56 3.30 5.37
CA TYR A 126 19.81 2.62 6.44
C TYR A 126 18.36 3.12 6.58
N LYS A 127 17.76 3.65 5.51
CA LYS A 127 16.36 4.07 5.52
C LYS A 127 15.44 2.86 5.70
N LYS A 128 14.38 3.03 6.49
CA LYS A 128 13.49 1.92 6.87
C LYS A 128 12.35 1.68 5.88
N GLY A 129 12.06 2.63 5.00
CA GLY A 129 10.95 2.52 4.04
C GLY A 129 11.09 1.30 3.13
N LYS A 130 9.97 0.59 2.90
CA LYS A 130 9.87 -0.57 2.01
C LYS A 130 8.89 -0.28 0.89
N ALA A 131 9.14 -0.83 -0.29
CA ALA A 131 8.25 -0.71 -1.43
C ALA A 131 7.42 -1.97 -1.64
N VAL A 132 6.14 -1.82 -1.98
CA VAL A 132 5.27 -2.88 -2.48
C VAL A 132 5.09 -2.65 -3.97
N LEU A 133 5.65 -3.54 -4.78
CA LEU A 133 5.70 -3.43 -6.24
C LEU A 133 5.24 -4.73 -6.88
N VAL A 134 4.67 -4.65 -8.08
CA VAL A 134 4.20 -5.83 -8.81
C VAL A 134 5.36 -6.45 -9.57
N ASP A 135 5.51 -7.76 -9.47
CA ASP A 135 6.43 -8.59 -10.25
C ASP A 135 7.89 -8.07 -10.28
N GLN A 136 8.37 -7.61 -9.09
CA GLN A 136 9.73 -7.11 -8.90
C GLN A 136 10.55 -8.06 -8.02
N ALA A 137 11.24 -9.03 -8.66
CA ALA A 137 12.17 -9.96 -7.99
C ALA A 137 13.53 -9.27 -7.74
N ALA A 138 13.56 -8.38 -6.75
CA ALA A 138 14.72 -7.50 -6.50
C ALA A 138 15.78 -8.13 -5.58
N ASP A 139 15.53 -9.32 -5.03
CA ASP A 139 16.37 -9.97 -4.01
C ASP A 139 16.76 -8.99 -2.89
N SER A 140 15.77 -8.31 -2.34
CA SER A 140 15.98 -7.24 -1.36
C SER A 140 14.96 -7.27 -0.24
N PRO A 141 15.40 -7.06 1.02
CA PRO A 141 14.48 -6.94 2.15
C PRO A 141 13.69 -5.62 2.15
N ALA A 142 14.02 -4.69 1.25
CA ALA A 142 13.34 -3.40 1.11
C ALA A 142 12.20 -3.43 0.08
N VAL A 143 12.03 -4.54 -0.66
CA VAL A 143 11.01 -4.69 -1.69
C VAL A 143 10.10 -5.86 -1.37
N VAL A 144 8.81 -5.64 -1.41
CA VAL A 144 7.78 -6.68 -1.39
C VAL A 144 7.34 -6.91 -2.83
N ASN A 145 7.58 -8.12 -3.33
CA ASN A 145 7.23 -8.54 -4.68
C ASN A 145 5.79 -9.08 -4.70
N PHE A 146 4.81 -8.25 -5.01
CA PHE A 146 3.41 -8.66 -5.10
C PHE A 146 3.13 -9.35 -6.42
N ALA A 147 2.63 -10.59 -6.40
CA ALA A 147 2.53 -11.43 -7.60
C ALA A 147 1.11 -11.98 -7.88
N THR A 148 0.08 -11.63 -7.11
CA THR A 148 -1.30 -12.06 -7.38
C THR A 148 -1.92 -11.24 -8.50
N THR A 149 -2.62 -11.92 -9.43
CA THR A 149 -3.29 -11.31 -10.59
C THR A 149 -4.78 -11.65 -10.63
N ASN A 150 -5.54 -10.99 -11.52
CA ASN A 150 -6.99 -11.17 -11.70
C ASN A 150 -7.76 -11.02 -10.38
N ILE A 151 -7.53 -9.91 -9.70
CA ILE A 151 -8.11 -9.66 -8.38
C ILE A 151 -9.48 -9.02 -8.57
N SER A 152 -10.53 -9.71 -8.12
CA SER A 152 -11.90 -9.18 -8.06
C SER A 152 -12.27 -8.91 -6.61
N ILE A 153 -12.81 -7.74 -6.34
CA ILE A 153 -13.19 -7.31 -5.00
C ILE A 153 -14.62 -6.79 -4.95
N VAL A 154 -15.23 -6.83 -3.78
CA VAL A 154 -16.44 -6.04 -3.50
C VAL A 154 -16.01 -4.64 -3.07
N TYR A 155 -16.37 -3.65 -3.87
CA TYR A 155 -16.13 -2.25 -3.57
C TYR A 155 -17.43 -1.47 -3.62
N LYS A 156 -17.84 -0.89 -2.49
CA LYS A 156 -19.12 -0.15 -2.34
C LYS A 156 -20.38 -0.91 -2.81
N GLY A 157 -20.37 -2.24 -2.61
CA GLY A 157 -21.48 -3.12 -2.95
C GLY A 157 -21.45 -3.70 -4.37
N GLU A 158 -20.47 -3.30 -5.18
CA GLU A 158 -20.27 -3.80 -6.54
C GLU A 158 -19.03 -4.69 -6.63
N VAL A 159 -19.08 -5.73 -7.46
CA VAL A 159 -17.91 -6.55 -7.77
C VAL A 159 -17.15 -5.91 -8.92
N ILE A 160 -15.91 -5.55 -8.67
CA ILE A 160 -15.02 -4.96 -9.67
C ILE A 160 -13.70 -5.72 -9.75
N THR A 161 -13.13 -5.80 -10.94
CA THR A 161 -11.77 -6.34 -11.15
C THR A 161 -10.76 -5.21 -11.06
N ILE A 162 -9.72 -5.41 -10.27
CA ILE A 162 -8.66 -4.44 -10.01
C ILE A 162 -7.34 -4.93 -10.60
N LYS A 163 -6.55 -4.01 -11.13
CA LYS A 163 -5.18 -4.30 -11.58
C LYS A 163 -4.30 -4.64 -10.37
N PRO A 164 -3.35 -5.57 -10.49
CA PRO A 164 -2.39 -5.87 -9.43
C PRO A 164 -1.65 -4.63 -8.93
N GLU A 165 -1.30 -3.71 -9.86
CA GLU A 165 -0.63 -2.45 -9.55
C GLU A 165 -1.46 -1.59 -8.59
N ASP A 166 -2.77 -1.43 -8.86
CA ASP A 166 -3.67 -0.65 -8.00
C ASP A 166 -3.85 -1.31 -6.63
N TYR A 167 -3.85 -2.65 -6.60
CA TYR A 167 -3.99 -3.40 -5.36
C TYR A 167 -2.75 -3.33 -4.46
N THR A 168 -1.57 -2.93 -4.99
CA THR A 168 -0.37 -2.68 -4.15
C THR A 168 -0.62 -1.63 -3.08
N ALA A 169 -1.47 -0.64 -3.35
CA ALA A 169 -1.87 0.37 -2.35
C ALA A 169 -2.62 -0.27 -1.17
N ARG A 170 -3.51 -1.23 -1.45
CA ARG A 170 -4.23 -2.00 -0.42
C ARG A 170 -3.27 -2.84 0.43
N ILE A 171 -2.30 -3.51 -0.22
CA ILE A 171 -1.28 -4.30 0.48
C ILE A 171 -0.39 -3.38 1.33
N ALA A 172 0.08 -2.25 0.80
CA ALA A 172 0.88 -1.29 1.56
C ALA A 172 0.12 -0.75 2.77
N GLY A 173 -1.17 -0.42 2.61
CA GLY A 173 -2.04 0.00 3.70
C GLY A 173 -2.19 -1.07 4.77
N LEU A 174 -2.40 -2.34 4.37
CA LEU A 174 -2.49 -3.47 5.29
C LEU A 174 -1.19 -3.64 6.08
N LEU A 175 -0.04 -3.66 5.40
CA LEU A 175 1.27 -3.84 6.03
C LEU A 175 1.59 -2.69 6.99
N ALA A 176 1.17 -1.47 6.68
CA ALA A 176 1.29 -0.32 7.55
C ALA A 176 0.35 -0.39 8.77
N GLY A 177 -0.84 -0.98 8.59
CA GLY A 177 -1.85 -1.10 9.64
C GLY A 177 -1.64 -2.27 10.60
N VAL A 178 -0.81 -3.25 10.22
CA VAL A 178 -0.51 -4.40 11.09
C VAL A 178 0.25 -3.93 12.33
N ASN A 179 -0.21 -4.34 13.52
CA ASN A 179 0.46 -4.04 14.77
C ASN A 179 1.84 -4.75 14.81
N ILE A 180 2.83 -4.13 15.46
CA ILE A 180 4.18 -4.68 15.61
C ILE A 180 4.21 -6.07 16.29
N ARG A 181 3.16 -6.42 17.03
CA ARG A 181 3.00 -7.73 17.70
C ARG A 181 2.30 -8.78 16.84
N GLU A 182 1.86 -8.41 15.62
CA GLU A 182 1.11 -9.27 14.72
C GLU A 182 1.90 -9.53 13.45
N SER A 183 1.67 -10.70 12.84
CA SER A 183 2.20 -11.04 11.52
C SER A 183 1.23 -10.62 10.42
N SER A 184 1.77 -10.23 9.27
CA SER A 184 0.98 -10.08 8.04
C SER A 184 0.63 -11.44 7.40
N THR A 185 1.29 -12.53 7.79
CA THR A 185 0.98 -13.90 7.35
C THR A 185 -0.44 -14.27 7.77
N TYR A 186 -1.20 -14.83 6.84
CA TYR A 186 -2.61 -15.22 7.00
C TYR A 186 -3.58 -14.08 7.35
N LYS A 187 -3.19 -12.82 7.15
CA LYS A 187 -4.15 -11.70 7.25
C LYS A 187 -5.24 -11.84 6.17
N VAL A 188 -6.48 -11.80 6.63
CA VAL A 188 -7.67 -11.94 5.78
C VAL A 188 -7.93 -10.66 5.00
N LEU A 189 -8.25 -10.81 3.74
CA LEU A 189 -8.64 -9.78 2.80
C LEU A 189 -10.14 -9.98 2.48
N LYS A 190 -11.00 -9.38 3.29
CA LYS A 190 -12.44 -9.63 3.27
C LYS A 190 -13.14 -9.13 2.01
N GLU A 191 -12.55 -8.16 1.37
CA GLU A 191 -13.06 -7.53 0.15
C GLU A 191 -12.87 -8.39 -1.10
N ILE A 192 -11.95 -9.37 -1.08
CA ILE A 192 -11.68 -10.21 -2.24
C ILE A 192 -12.78 -11.26 -2.40
N VAL A 193 -13.23 -11.44 -3.64
CA VAL A 193 -14.19 -12.47 -4.04
C VAL A 193 -13.61 -13.47 -5.02
N ASP A 194 -12.59 -13.08 -5.79
CA ASP A 194 -11.90 -13.98 -6.73
C ASP A 194 -10.48 -13.50 -7.02
N ILE A 195 -9.58 -14.46 -7.31
CA ILE A 195 -8.20 -14.22 -7.75
C ILE A 195 -7.76 -15.33 -8.70
N LYS A 196 -6.73 -15.04 -9.51
CA LYS A 196 -5.97 -16.12 -10.13
C LYS A 196 -5.03 -16.73 -9.09
N GLN A 197 -5.35 -17.93 -8.64
CA GLN A 197 -4.52 -18.64 -7.66
C GLN A 197 -3.19 -19.11 -8.29
N SER A 198 -2.13 -19.13 -7.47
CA SER A 198 -0.87 -19.76 -7.85
C SER A 198 -1.06 -21.26 -8.00
N LYS A 199 -0.37 -21.86 -8.98
CA LYS A 199 -0.32 -23.31 -9.15
C LYS A 199 0.58 -23.98 -8.11
N ASN A 200 1.66 -23.31 -7.71
CA ASN A 200 2.68 -23.77 -6.78
C ASN A 200 2.95 -22.66 -5.73
N PRO A 201 2.07 -22.49 -4.72
CA PRO A 201 2.20 -21.42 -3.73
C PRO A 201 3.53 -21.47 -2.95
N ASP A 202 4.02 -22.66 -2.62
CA ASP A 202 5.26 -22.82 -1.86
C ASP A 202 6.48 -22.34 -2.67
N GLU A 203 6.57 -22.69 -3.95
CA GLU A 203 7.64 -22.21 -4.85
C GLU A 203 7.60 -20.69 -5.04
N ASP A 204 6.40 -20.11 -5.15
CA ASP A 204 6.25 -18.65 -5.25
C ASP A 204 6.72 -17.94 -3.98
N ILE A 205 6.41 -18.51 -2.80
CA ILE A 205 6.86 -17.97 -1.52
C ILE A 205 8.38 -18.09 -1.38
N GLU A 206 8.96 -19.23 -1.74
CA GLU A 206 10.41 -19.46 -1.74
C GLU A 206 11.13 -18.51 -2.72
N ALA A 207 10.49 -18.18 -3.83
CA ALA A 207 10.96 -17.17 -4.78
C ALA A 207 10.74 -15.71 -4.30
N GLY A 208 10.39 -15.48 -3.03
CA GLY A 208 10.23 -14.16 -2.44
C GLY A 208 8.99 -13.40 -2.94
N LYS A 209 7.95 -14.11 -3.42
CA LYS A 209 6.71 -13.50 -3.88
C LYS A 209 5.68 -13.43 -2.75
N LEU A 210 5.11 -12.25 -2.54
CA LEU A 210 3.92 -12.10 -1.71
C LEU A 210 2.69 -12.41 -2.56
N ILE A 211 2.01 -13.50 -2.23
CA ILE A 211 0.81 -13.97 -2.91
C ILE A 211 -0.38 -14.03 -1.96
N ILE A 212 -1.56 -13.96 -2.56
CA ILE A 212 -2.84 -14.19 -1.90
C ILE A 212 -3.29 -15.62 -2.24
N ILE A 213 -3.82 -16.32 -1.25
CA ILE A 213 -4.38 -17.66 -1.39
C ILE A 213 -5.82 -17.71 -0.87
N PHE A 214 -6.58 -18.66 -1.39
CA PHE A 214 -7.89 -19.03 -0.86
C PHE A 214 -7.75 -20.34 -0.07
N ASP A 215 -8.16 -20.35 1.18
CA ASP A 215 -8.02 -21.53 2.07
C ASP A 215 -9.27 -22.42 2.11
N GLY A 216 -10.22 -22.18 1.22
CA GLY A 216 -11.53 -22.84 1.20
C GLY A 216 -12.64 -22.01 1.84
N GLU A 217 -12.31 -21.00 2.65
CA GLU A 217 -13.29 -20.09 3.26
C GLU A 217 -12.99 -18.62 2.98
N LYS A 218 -11.70 -18.22 3.00
CA LYS A 218 -11.29 -16.81 2.97
C LYS A 218 -10.03 -16.60 2.13
N PHE A 219 -9.96 -15.42 1.52
CA PHE A 219 -8.73 -14.96 0.88
C PHE A 219 -7.78 -14.35 1.92
N LYS A 220 -6.52 -14.78 1.88
CA LYS A 220 -5.49 -14.41 2.87
C LYS A 220 -4.16 -14.16 2.21
N ILE A 221 -3.32 -13.34 2.83
CA ILE A 221 -1.89 -13.31 2.50
C ILE A 221 -1.29 -14.68 2.87
N ALA A 222 -0.67 -15.37 1.92
CA ALA A 222 -0.07 -16.69 2.16
C ALA A 222 1.05 -16.61 3.19
N ARG A 223 1.99 -15.71 2.98
CA ARG A 223 3.11 -15.43 3.90
C ARG A 223 3.59 -14.00 3.75
N GLY A 224 3.92 -13.36 4.87
CA GLY A 224 4.49 -12.00 4.88
C GLY A 224 5.97 -12.02 4.54
N VAL A 225 6.30 -12.10 3.25
CA VAL A 225 7.67 -12.15 2.74
C VAL A 225 8.05 -10.86 2.00
N THR A 226 9.35 -10.62 1.90
CA THR A 226 9.94 -9.66 0.97
C THR A 226 10.52 -10.39 -0.24
N SER A 227 11.03 -9.67 -1.22
CA SER A 227 11.66 -10.28 -2.40
C SER A 227 13.03 -10.91 -2.12
N LEU A 228 13.50 -10.90 -0.88
CA LEU A 228 14.75 -11.53 -0.47
C LEU A 228 14.61 -13.06 -0.53
N VAL A 229 15.53 -13.73 -1.23
CA VAL A 229 15.49 -15.19 -1.51
C VAL A 229 16.63 -15.95 -0.82
N THR A 230 17.60 -15.25 -0.24
CA THR A 230 18.74 -15.83 0.47
C THR A 230 18.49 -16.07 1.95
#